data_5d9dc534253044e98d3b680bba29a050
#
_entry.id   5d9dc534253044e98d3b680bba29a050
#
_cell.length_a   1.000
_cell.length_b   1.000
_cell.length_c   1.000
_cell.angle_alpha   90.00
_cell.angle_beta   90.00
_cell.angle_gamma   90.00
#
_symmetry.space_group_name_H-M   'P 1'
#
loop_
_entity.id
_entity.type
_entity.pdbx_description
1 polymer ?
#
loop_
_entity_poly.entity_id
_entity_poly.type
_entity_poly.pdbx_seq_one_letter_code
_entity_poly.pdbx_strand_id
1 'polypeptide(L)'
;LSGGNLESEYSSIMNGRELVLLLAGLILALGCGAVGFIDDFTKIKLKRNEGLSPKQKTLGQLIVTLGYIATLWMSHNTSWYIPFIGRVNFEKNIFTAVVFWILSIFIVYGCVNSVNLTDGIDGLCSSVTSTVAIAFIVLGYIQGFAGLTIFSGALLGGVLGFLCWNWNPAKTFMGDTGSLFLGGMVVALGYMCKCPIILLPIGIVYVCETMSDIIQIGYFKITHGKRVFKMAPIHHHFEMCGWKEKKICVVFSLVNAIGCVIGVLL
;
A
#
# COMPACT_ATOMS: atom_id res chain seq x y z
N LEU A 1 36.03 -25.51 -18.33
CA LEU A 1 35.16 -24.32 -18.18
C LEU A 1 33.79 -24.67 -18.74
N SER A 2 32.93 -25.26 -17.89
CA SER A 2 31.57 -25.64 -18.25
C SER A 2 30.72 -24.36 -18.41
N GLY A 3 30.30 -24.13 -19.65
CA GLY A 3 29.21 -23.21 -19.91
C GLY A 3 27.93 -23.77 -19.27
N GLY A 4 27.77 -23.56 -17.99
CA GLY A 4 26.50 -23.79 -17.30
C GLY A 4 25.48 -22.85 -17.94
N ASN A 5 24.41 -23.43 -18.44
CA ASN A 5 23.35 -22.77 -19.16
C ASN A 5 22.81 -21.58 -18.37
N LEU A 6 23.27 -20.38 -18.68
CA LEU A 6 22.69 -19.11 -18.21
C LEU A 6 21.18 -19.05 -18.45
N GLU A 7 20.69 -19.71 -19.54
CA GLU A 7 19.26 -19.86 -19.80
C GLU A 7 18.52 -20.70 -18.76
N SER A 8 19.15 -21.73 -18.15
CA SER A 8 18.52 -22.52 -17.10
C SER A 8 18.48 -21.78 -15.76
N GLU A 9 19.45 -20.94 -15.46
CA GLU A 9 19.44 -20.03 -14.31
C GLU A 9 18.43 -18.90 -14.51
N TYR A 10 18.32 -18.33 -15.71
CA TYR A 10 17.32 -17.29 -16.02
C TYR A 10 15.90 -17.84 -16.05
N SER A 11 15.66 -19.05 -16.50
CA SER A 11 14.34 -19.68 -16.49
C SER A 11 13.88 -20.07 -15.06
N SER A 12 14.82 -20.17 -14.11
CA SER A 12 14.50 -20.34 -12.68
C SER A 12 14.12 -19.02 -11.99
N ILE A 13 14.37 -17.85 -12.60
CA ILE A 13 14.23 -16.55 -11.97
C ILE A 13 12.76 -16.11 -11.83
N MET A 14 11.89 -16.51 -12.72
CA MET A 14 10.44 -16.23 -12.59
C MET A 14 9.58 -17.34 -13.19
N ASN A 15 8.87 -18.04 -12.32
CA ASN A 15 7.78 -18.92 -12.74
C ASN A 15 6.66 -18.08 -13.38
N GLY A 16 5.93 -18.59 -14.39
CA GLY A 16 4.87 -17.85 -15.04
C GLY A 16 3.82 -17.24 -14.10
N ARG A 17 3.56 -17.88 -12.96
CA ARG A 17 2.68 -17.33 -11.90
C ARG A 17 3.26 -16.11 -11.20
N GLU A 18 4.56 -16.05 -11.04
CA GLU A 18 5.27 -14.91 -10.41
C GLU A 18 5.28 -13.71 -11.34
N LEU A 19 5.45 -13.94 -12.64
CA LEU A 19 5.31 -12.90 -13.65
C LEU A 19 3.91 -12.30 -13.66
N VAL A 20 2.87 -13.14 -13.56
CA VAL A 20 1.48 -12.66 -13.46
C VAL A 20 1.28 -11.81 -12.21
N LEU A 21 1.81 -12.21 -11.05
CA LEU A 21 1.72 -11.42 -9.82
C LEU A 21 2.37 -10.04 -9.97
N LEU A 22 3.56 -9.99 -10.58
CA LEU A 22 4.30 -8.75 -10.82
C LEU A 22 3.53 -7.83 -11.77
N LEU A 23 3.11 -8.34 -12.93
CA LEU A 23 2.39 -7.55 -13.93
C LEU A 23 1.02 -7.10 -13.42
N ALA A 24 0.27 -7.99 -12.75
CA ALA A 24 -1.01 -7.63 -12.14
C ALA A 24 -0.85 -6.56 -11.07
N GLY A 25 0.20 -6.67 -10.24
CA GLY A 25 0.52 -5.65 -9.21
C GLY A 25 0.87 -4.30 -9.83
N LEU A 26 1.64 -4.28 -10.92
CA LEU A 26 1.96 -3.04 -11.63
C LEU A 26 0.69 -2.42 -12.25
N ILE A 27 -0.18 -3.24 -12.85
CA ILE A 27 -1.45 -2.78 -13.40
C ILE A 27 -2.37 -2.24 -12.30
N LEU A 28 -2.41 -2.89 -11.13
CA LEU A 28 -3.13 -2.36 -9.96
C LEU A 28 -2.63 -0.97 -9.59
N ALA A 29 -1.32 -0.80 -9.43
CA ALA A 29 -0.72 0.47 -9.04
C ALA A 29 -0.99 1.57 -10.08
N LEU A 30 -0.79 1.27 -11.37
CA LEU A 30 -1.08 2.20 -12.46
C LEU A 30 -2.57 2.54 -12.55
N GLY A 31 -3.46 1.56 -12.35
CA GLY A 31 -4.90 1.77 -12.33
C GLY A 31 -5.34 2.67 -11.18
N CYS A 32 -4.81 2.44 -9.97
CA CYS A 32 -5.06 3.31 -8.82
C CYS A 32 -4.51 4.73 -9.06
N GLY A 33 -3.29 4.85 -9.60
CA GLY A 33 -2.70 6.11 -10.00
C GLY A 33 -3.52 6.85 -11.06
N ALA A 34 -4.09 6.12 -12.04
CA ALA A 34 -4.97 6.70 -13.04
C ALA A 34 -6.26 7.28 -12.44
N VAL A 35 -6.86 6.60 -11.46
CA VAL A 35 -8.01 7.14 -10.71
C VAL A 35 -7.61 8.43 -9.99
N GLY A 36 -6.44 8.44 -9.32
CA GLY A 36 -5.91 9.63 -8.68
C GLY A 36 -5.62 10.77 -9.66
N PHE A 37 -5.03 10.43 -10.82
CA PHE A 37 -4.77 11.40 -11.89
C PHE A 37 -6.06 12.07 -12.39
N ILE A 38 -7.12 11.30 -12.61
CA ILE A 38 -8.41 11.86 -13.03
C ILE A 38 -8.98 12.80 -11.96
N ASP A 39 -8.81 12.44 -10.68
CA ASP A 39 -9.21 13.29 -9.55
C ASP A 39 -8.44 14.62 -9.54
N ASP A 40 -7.10 14.55 -9.56
CA ASP A 40 -6.23 15.73 -9.54
C ASP A 40 -6.42 16.61 -10.81
N PHE A 41 -6.52 15.98 -11.99
CA PHE A 41 -6.78 16.68 -13.24
C PHE A 41 -8.13 17.40 -13.22
N THR A 42 -9.14 16.79 -12.61
CA THR A 42 -10.48 17.40 -12.47
C THR A 42 -10.41 18.64 -11.58
N LYS A 43 -9.66 18.60 -10.46
CA LYS A 43 -9.42 19.76 -9.59
C LYS A 43 -8.79 20.91 -10.38
N ILE A 44 -7.75 20.62 -11.15
CA ILE A 44 -7.03 21.64 -11.96
C ILE A 44 -7.93 22.21 -13.04
N LYS A 45 -8.60 21.35 -13.83
CA LYS A 45 -9.45 21.76 -14.96
C LYS A 45 -10.63 22.62 -14.51
N LEU A 46 -11.24 22.29 -13.39
CA LEU A 46 -12.40 23.01 -12.86
C LEU A 46 -12.01 24.17 -11.92
N LYS A 47 -10.71 24.37 -11.67
CA LYS A 47 -10.17 25.41 -10.76
C LYS A 47 -10.87 25.41 -9.40
N ARG A 48 -11.09 24.22 -8.83
CA ARG A 48 -11.73 24.01 -7.54
C ARG A 48 -10.98 22.95 -6.73
N ASN A 49 -11.17 22.95 -5.41
CA ASN A 49 -10.54 21.96 -4.53
C ASN A 49 -11.21 20.58 -4.57
N GLU A 50 -12.39 20.46 -5.15
CA GLU A 50 -13.13 19.21 -5.28
C GLU A 50 -12.83 18.58 -6.65
N GLY A 51 -12.28 17.36 -6.63
CA GLY A 51 -12.05 16.52 -7.80
C GLY A 51 -13.26 15.66 -8.16
N LEU A 52 -13.04 14.36 -8.22
CA LEU A 52 -14.12 13.38 -8.35
C LEU A 52 -15.00 13.38 -7.10
N SER A 53 -16.30 13.12 -7.28
CA SER A 53 -17.14 12.86 -6.11
C SER A 53 -16.64 11.59 -5.37
N PRO A 54 -16.88 11.48 -4.04
CA PRO A 54 -16.45 10.28 -3.29
C PRO A 54 -16.95 8.97 -3.91
N LYS A 55 -18.17 8.97 -4.46
CA LYS A 55 -18.75 7.80 -5.14
C LYS A 55 -18.00 7.44 -6.43
N GLN A 56 -17.60 8.43 -7.22
CA GLN A 56 -16.87 8.22 -8.47
C GLN A 56 -15.45 7.70 -8.17
N LYS A 57 -14.75 8.29 -7.19
CA LYS A 57 -13.41 7.83 -6.75
C LYS A 57 -13.48 6.39 -6.23
N THR A 58 -14.45 6.08 -5.38
CA THR A 58 -14.67 4.71 -4.87
C THR A 58 -14.98 3.72 -5.99
N LEU A 59 -15.87 4.08 -6.94
CA LEU A 59 -16.22 3.21 -8.05
C LEU A 59 -15.00 2.90 -8.94
N GLY A 60 -14.20 3.91 -9.27
CA GLY A 60 -12.96 3.74 -10.04
C GLY A 60 -11.98 2.79 -9.34
N GLN A 61 -11.73 3.00 -8.05
CA GLN A 61 -10.88 2.14 -7.24
C GLN A 61 -11.42 0.70 -7.16
N LEU A 62 -12.74 0.51 -7.00
CA LEU A 62 -13.35 -0.81 -6.94
C LEU A 62 -13.24 -1.56 -8.27
N ILE A 63 -13.40 -0.89 -9.41
CA ILE A 63 -13.20 -1.51 -10.73
C ILE A 63 -11.77 -2.04 -10.87
N VAL A 64 -10.78 -1.23 -10.53
CA VAL A 64 -9.36 -1.64 -10.56
C VAL A 64 -9.08 -2.78 -9.59
N THR A 65 -9.62 -2.70 -8.36
CA THR A 65 -9.52 -3.73 -7.34
C THR A 65 -10.10 -5.07 -7.80
N LEU A 66 -11.31 -5.06 -8.35
CA LEU A 66 -11.98 -6.27 -8.83
C LEU A 66 -11.22 -6.89 -10.01
N GLY A 67 -10.71 -6.09 -10.93
CA GLY A 67 -9.85 -6.57 -12.02
C GLY A 67 -8.58 -7.25 -11.52
N TYR A 68 -7.93 -6.67 -10.50
CA TYR A 68 -6.76 -7.27 -9.86
C TYR A 68 -7.09 -8.62 -9.20
N ILE A 69 -8.14 -8.66 -8.39
CA ILE A 69 -8.54 -9.89 -7.68
C ILE A 69 -8.96 -10.99 -8.67
N ALA A 70 -9.68 -10.62 -9.75
CA ALA A 70 -10.03 -11.55 -10.81
C ALA A 70 -8.78 -12.14 -11.48
N THR A 71 -7.74 -11.33 -11.74
CA THR A 71 -6.47 -11.81 -12.28
C THR A 71 -5.78 -12.79 -11.34
N LEU A 72 -5.75 -12.51 -10.03
CA LEU A 72 -5.22 -13.42 -9.02
C LEU A 72 -5.99 -14.75 -8.99
N TRP A 73 -7.32 -14.68 -9.07
CA TRP A 73 -8.19 -15.86 -9.09
C TRP A 73 -7.94 -16.72 -10.33
N MET A 74 -7.96 -16.12 -11.51
CA MET A 74 -7.76 -16.83 -12.80
C MET A 74 -6.37 -17.43 -12.93
N SER A 75 -5.36 -16.85 -12.29
CA SER A 75 -3.98 -17.34 -12.29
C SER A 75 -3.66 -18.31 -11.13
N HIS A 76 -4.67 -18.71 -10.35
CA HIS A 76 -4.52 -19.58 -9.17
C HIS A 76 -3.53 -19.05 -8.12
N ASN A 77 -3.44 -17.72 -7.99
CA ASN A 77 -2.65 -17.05 -6.96
C ASN A 77 -3.51 -16.72 -5.72
N THR A 78 -4.24 -17.72 -5.22
CA THR A 78 -5.25 -17.63 -4.18
C THR A 78 -4.84 -18.30 -2.86
N SER A 79 -3.58 -18.67 -2.74
CA SER A 79 -3.04 -19.27 -1.51
C SER A 79 -2.25 -18.22 -0.74
N TRP A 80 -2.63 -18.01 0.54
CA TRP A 80 -1.91 -17.10 1.44
C TRP A 80 -1.23 -17.87 2.56
N TYR A 81 -0.07 -17.37 2.97
CA TYR A 81 0.52 -17.73 4.24
C TYR A 81 -0.07 -16.82 5.33
N ILE A 82 -0.65 -17.41 6.36
CA ILE A 82 -1.18 -16.68 7.52
C ILE A 82 -0.28 -17.04 8.70
N PRO A 83 0.39 -16.06 9.33
CA PRO A 83 1.23 -16.32 10.49
C PRO A 83 0.49 -17.13 11.55
N PHE A 84 1.17 -18.10 12.16
CA PHE A 84 0.65 -19.04 13.18
C PHE A 84 -0.38 -20.08 12.70
N ILE A 85 -0.97 -19.92 11.50
CA ILE A 85 -1.97 -20.85 10.93
C ILE A 85 -1.34 -21.68 9.79
N GLY A 86 -0.39 -21.06 9.04
CA GLY A 86 0.25 -21.68 7.89
C GLY A 86 -0.41 -21.33 6.56
N ARG A 87 -0.22 -22.18 5.54
CA ARG A 87 -0.71 -21.91 4.19
C ARG A 87 -2.20 -22.26 4.05
N VAL A 88 -3.00 -21.27 3.68
CA VAL A 88 -4.44 -21.42 3.40
C VAL A 88 -4.67 -21.29 1.90
N ASN A 89 -5.30 -22.28 1.29
CA ASN A 89 -5.76 -22.23 -0.10
C ASN A 89 -7.26 -21.93 -0.13
N PHE A 90 -7.63 -20.87 -0.82
CA PHE A 90 -9.00 -20.37 -0.88
C PHE A 90 -9.85 -20.99 -2.02
N GLU A 91 -9.27 -21.85 -2.88
CA GLU A 91 -10.00 -22.55 -3.95
C GLU A 91 -10.65 -23.87 -3.50
N LYS A 92 -10.55 -24.24 -2.22
CA LYS A 92 -11.03 -25.52 -1.72
C LYS A 92 -12.56 -25.69 -1.83
N ASN A 93 -13.31 -24.64 -1.59
CA ASN A 93 -14.77 -24.64 -1.63
C ASN A 93 -15.33 -23.23 -1.83
N ILE A 94 -16.63 -23.12 -2.07
CA ILE A 94 -17.31 -21.85 -2.32
C ILE A 94 -17.20 -20.87 -1.14
N PHE A 95 -17.22 -21.37 0.09
CA PHE A 95 -17.11 -20.53 1.27
C PHE A 95 -15.74 -19.84 1.34
N THR A 96 -14.65 -20.62 1.17
CA THR A 96 -13.29 -20.04 1.16
C THR A 96 -13.09 -19.11 -0.02
N ALA A 97 -13.69 -19.40 -1.19
CA ALA A 97 -13.68 -18.51 -2.34
C ALA A 97 -14.32 -17.14 -2.00
N VAL A 98 -15.52 -17.14 -1.42
CA VAL A 98 -16.20 -15.90 -1.00
C VAL A 98 -15.36 -15.12 0.02
N VAL A 99 -14.77 -15.82 0.99
CA VAL A 99 -13.86 -15.21 1.98
C VAL A 99 -12.65 -14.54 1.29
N PHE A 100 -12.02 -15.21 0.31
CA PHE A 100 -10.92 -14.63 -0.46
C PHE A 100 -11.32 -13.31 -1.13
N TRP A 101 -12.45 -13.29 -1.83
CA TRP A 101 -12.92 -12.10 -2.54
C TRP A 101 -13.20 -10.95 -1.58
N ILE A 102 -13.94 -11.20 -0.49
CA ILE A 102 -14.28 -10.18 0.50
C ILE A 102 -13.04 -9.62 1.18
N LEU A 103 -12.14 -10.49 1.66
CA LEU A 103 -10.90 -10.07 2.31
C LEU A 103 -10.00 -9.31 1.35
N SER A 104 -9.86 -9.78 0.10
CA SER A 104 -9.03 -9.10 -0.90
C SER A 104 -9.56 -7.72 -1.25
N ILE A 105 -10.89 -7.55 -1.43
CA ILE A 105 -11.49 -6.23 -1.64
C ILE A 105 -11.17 -5.31 -0.47
N PHE A 106 -11.35 -5.80 0.76
CA PHE A 106 -11.09 -5.01 1.95
C PHE A 106 -9.60 -4.61 2.08
N ILE A 107 -8.68 -5.56 1.85
CA ILE A 107 -7.23 -5.31 1.93
C ILE A 107 -6.80 -4.32 0.85
N VAL A 108 -7.18 -4.56 -0.40
CA VAL A 108 -6.75 -3.71 -1.52
C VAL A 108 -7.31 -2.30 -1.36
N TYR A 109 -8.64 -2.17 -1.23
CA TYR A 109 -9.30 -0.87 -1.11
C TYR A 109 -8.88 -0.13 0.16
N GLY A 110 -8.82 -0.85 1.28
CA GLY A 110 -8.41 -0.29 2.57
C GLY A 110 -6.98 0.23 2.56
N CYS A 111 -6.02 -0.60 2.11
CA CYS A 111 -4.60 -0.23 2.07
C CYS A 111 -4.34 0.93 1.11
N VAL A 112 -4.93 0.92 -0.10
CA VAL A 112 -4.79 2.02 -1.08
C VAL A 112 -5.23 3.35 -0.48
N ASN A 113 -6.39 3.37 0.19
CA ASN A 113 -6.87 4.59 0.83
C ASN A 113 -6.08 4.96 2.09
N SER A 114 -5.56 3.98 2.85
CA SER A 114 -4.71 4.24 4.02
C SER A 114 -3.42 4.94 3.64
N VAL A 115 -2.78 4.52 2.55
CA VAL A 115 -1.59 5.20 2.01
C VAL A 115 -1.93 6.61 1.53
N ASN A 116 -3.07 6.79 0.86
CA ASN A 116 -3.54 8.11 0.42
C ASN A 116 -3.81 9.04 1.61
N LEU A 117 -4.41 8.56 2.70
CA LEU A 117 -4.62 9.34 3.93
C LEU A 117 -3.31 9.75 4.62
N THR A 118 -2.24 8.96 4.44
CA THR A 118 -0.91 9.26 5.01
C THR A 118 -0.19 10.38 4.27
N ASP A 119 -0.65 10.76 3.07
CA ASP A 119 -0.07 11.86 2.28
C ASP A 119 -0.65 13.24 2.69
N GLY A 120 -0.71 13.51 4.00
CA GLY A 120 -1.29 14.74 4.53
C GLY A 120 -0.29 15.82 4.91
N ILE A 121 1.00 15.49 5.07
CA ILE A 121 2.09 16.45 5.37
C ILE A 121 3.34 16.13 4.57
N ASP A 122 4.19 17.12 4.40
CA ASP A 122 5.42 17.06 3.61
C ASP A 122 6.31 15.88 4.00
N GLY A 123 6.56 14.96 3.05
CA GLY A 123 7.50 13.85 3.21
C GLY A 123 6.99 12.64 3.99
N LEU A 124 5.82 12.69 4.63
CA LEU A 124 5.36 11.60 5.50
C LEU A 124 5.11 10.31 4.71
N CYS A 125 4.27 10.37 3.69
CA CYS A 125 3.92 9.20 2.88
C CYS A 125 5.16 8.53 2.27
N SER A 126 6.05 9.33 1.67
CA SER A 126 7.29 8.85 1.06
C SER A 126 8.25 8.23 2.08
N SER A 127 8.40 8.83 3.26
CA SER A 127 9.28 8.32 4.33
C SER A 127 8.78 6.99 4.88
N VAL A 128 7.48 6.87 5.15
CA VAL A 128 6.87 5.62 5.62
C VAL A 128 6.96 4.54 4.54
N THR A 129 6.64 4.88 3.28
CA THR A 129 6.72 3.93 2.16
C THR A 129 8.16 3.44 1.93
N SER A 130 9.17 4.27 2.21
CA SER A 130 10.58 3.84 2.13
C SER A 130 10.88 2.70 3.10
N THR A 131 10.37 2.75 4.34
CA THR A 131 10.56 1.66 5.32
C THR A 131 9.84 0.39 4.89
N VAL A 132 8.64 0.51 4.32
CA VAL A 132 7.87 -0.61 3.75
C VAL A 132 8.64 -1.28 2.61
N ALA A 133 9.17 -0.48 1.68
CA ALA A 133 9.95 -1.00 0.55
C ALA A 133 11.19 -1.76 1.00
N ILE A 134 11.93 -1.25 2.02
CA ILE A 134 13.08 -1.94 2.60
C ILE A 134 12.65 -3.30 3.19
N ALA A 135 11.55 -3.36 3.93
CA ALA A 135 11.06 -4.60 4.50
C ALA A 135 10.75 -5.65 3.41
N PHE A 136 10.12 -5.25 2.31
CA PHE A 136 9.84 -6.17 1.21
C PHE A 136 11.07 -6.56 0.39
N ILE A 137 12.13 -5.73 0.33
CA ILE A 137 13.44 -6.14 -0.21
C ILE A 137 14.00 -7.29 0.63
N VAL A 138 13.98 -7.16 1.96
CA VAL A 138 14.47 -8.19 2.88
C VAL A 138 13.65 -9.47 2.75
N LEU A 139 12.31 -9.36 2.72
CA LEU A 139 11.42 -10.51 2.51
C LEU A 139 11.66 -11.20 1.17
N GLY A 140 11.84 -10.43 0.10
CA GLY A 140 12.15 -10.99 -1.22
C GLY A 140 13.48 -11.75 -1.23
N TYR A 141 14.48 -11.23 -0.53
CA TYR A 141 15.76 -11.92 -0.34
C TYR A 141 15.61 -13.21 0.46
N ILE A 142 14.92 -13.18 1.60
CA ILE A 142 14.67 -14.36 2.44
C ILE A 142 13.88 -15.44 1.69
N GLN A 143 12.89 -15.04 0.91
CA GLN A 143 12.05 -15.97 0.13
C GLN A 143 12.73 -16.46 -1.16
N GLY A 144 13.88 -15.92 -1.54
CA GLY A 144 14.53 -16.19 -2.83
C GLY A 144 13.71 -15.70 -4.04
N PHE A 145 12.81 -14.73 -3.84
CA PHE A 145 11.96 -14.20 -4.89
C PHE A 145 12.54 -12.90 -5.47
N ALA A 146 13.36 -13.01 -6.51
CA ALA A 146 14.03 -11.90 -7.17
C ALA A 146 13.03 -10.83 -7.67
N GLY A 147 11.88 -11.22 -8.20
CA GLY A 147 10.83 -10.31 -8.66
C GLY A 147 10.34 -9.38 -7.54
N LEU A 148 10.10 -9.90 -6.35
CA LEU A 148 9.71 -9.11 -5.18
C LEU A 148 10.82 -8.12 -4.79
N THR A 149 12.06 -8.58 -4.75
CA THR A 149 13.23 -7.75 -4.39
C THR A 149 13.41 -6.60 -5.38
N ILE A 150 13.36 -6.87 -6.68
CA ILE A 150 13.54 -5.87 -7.74
C ILE A 150 12.39 -4.84 -7.70
N PHE A 151 11.15 -5.31 -7.57
CA PHE A 151 9.96 -4.45 -7.55
C PHE A 151 9.96 -3.53 -6.32
N SER A 152 10.35 -4.06 -5.15
CA SER A 152 10.52 -3.28 -3.92
C SER A 152 11.69 -2.30 -4.01
N GLY A 153 12.80 -2.70 -4.64
CA GLY A 153 13.96 -1.84 -4.89
C GLY A 153 13.61 -0.67 -5.82
N ALA A 154 12.84 -0.92 -6.87
CA ALA A 154 12.35 0.13 -7.77
C ALA A 154 11.42 1.10 -7.03
N LEU A 155 10.51 0.59 -6.18
CA LEU A 155 9.67 1.43 -5.31
C LEU A 155 10.53 2.29 -4.38
N LEU A 156 11.51 1.69 -3.70
CA LEU A 156 12.42 2.41 -2.81
C LEU A 156 13.17 3.54 -3.53
N GLY A 157 13.74 3.25 -4.69
CA GLY A 157 14.43 4.25 -5.51
C GLY A 157 13.51 5.41 -5.92
N GLY A 158 12.29 5.10 -6.35
CA GLY A 158 11.28 6.09 -6.72
C GLY A 158 10.88 7.00 -5.55
N VAL A 159 10.54 6.42 -4.39
CA VAL A 159 10.11 7.23 -3.24
C VAL A 159 11.25 8.02 -2.61
N LEU A 160 12.49 7.51 -2.58
CA LEU A 160 13.67 8.26 -2.13
C LEU A 160 14.00 9.41 -3.08
N GLY A 161 13.94 9.18 -4.40
CA GLY A 161 14.11 10.23 -5.39
C GLY A 161 13.06 11.32 -5.27
N PHE A 162 11.79 10.95 -5.08
CA PHE A 162 10.71 11.90 -4.84
C PHE A 162 10.89 12.64 -3.51
N LEU A 163 11.32 11.96 -2.44
CA LEU A 163 11.51 12.53 -1.12
C LEU A 163 12.52 13.70 -1.12
N CYS A 164 13.52 13.70 -2.00
CA CYS A 164 14.46 14.81 -2.15
C CYS A 164 13.74 16.13 -2.49
N TRP A 165 12.57 16.07 -3.13
CA TRP A 165 11.77 17.23 -3.51
C TRP A 165 10.55 17.45 -2.61
N ASN A 166 10.07 16.38 -1.97
CA ASN A 166 8.90 16.41 -1.10
C ASN A 166 9.24 16.56 0.40
N TRP A 167 10.55 16.55 0.78
CA TRP A 167 10.95 16.79 2.16
C TRP A 167 10.63 18.22 2.58
N ASN A 168 10.17 18.40 3.81
CA ASN A 168 9.73 19.70 4.35
C ASN A 168 10.86 20.76 4.40
N PRO A 169 10.69 21.97 3.83
CA PRO A 169 9.50 22.41 3.07
C PRO A 169 9.46 21.79 1.68
N ALA A 170 8.32 21.20 1.32
CA ALA A 170 8.16 20.51 0.04
C ALA A 170 8.21 21.48 -1.15
N LYS A 171 8.88 21.04 -2.22
CA LYS A 171 8.91 21.73 -3.52
C LYS A 171 7.93 21.12 -4.52
N THR A 172 7.46 19.91 -4.24
CA THR A 172 6.49 19.20 -5.06
C THR A 172 5.63 18.29 -4.19
N PHE A 173 4.43 18.00 -4.65
CA PHE A 173 3.44 17.14 -3.97
C PHE A 173 3.08 15.98 -4.88
N MET A 174 2.81 14.80 -4.32
CA MET A 174 2.45 13.65 -5.13
C MET A 174 0.96 13.61 -5.51
N GLY A 175 0.12 14.27 -4.73
CA GLY A 175 -1.32 14.31 -4.92
C GLY A 175 -1.98 12.92 -4.82
N ASP A 176 -3.25 12.87 -5.20
CA ASP A 176 -3.99 11.61 -5.27
C ASP A 176 -3.39 10.65 -6.30
N THR A 177 -2.78 11.20 -7.36
CA THR A 177 -2.09 10.41 -8.40
C THR A 177 -0.99 9.54 -7.80
N GLY A 178 -0.08 10.16 -7.03
CA GLY A 178 1.08 9.46 -6.46
C GLY A 178 0.70 8.59 -5.28
N SER A 179 -0.12 9.09 -4.37
CA SER A 179 -0.45 8.37 -3.15
C SER A 179 -1.32 7.12 -3.39
N LEU A 180 -2.28 7.17 -4.33
CA LEU A 180 -3.03 5.99 -4.74
C LEU A 180 -2.16 4.99 -5.51
N PHE A 181 -1.23 5.47 -6.37
CA PHE A 181 -0.24 4.61 -7.02
C PHE A 181 0.62 3.89 -5.98
N LEU A 182 1.17 4.59 -4.99
CA LEU A 182 1.96 3.99 -3.91
C LEU A 182 1.15 2.96 -3.12
N GLY A 183 -0.12 3.26 -2.83
CA GLY A 183 -1.02 2.31 -2.18
C GLY A 183 -1.20 1.02 -2.97
N GLY A 184 -1.39 1.12 -4.29
CA GLY A 184 -1.42 -0.03 -5.20
C GLY A 184 -0.13 -0.83 -5.21
N MET A 185 1.04 -0.16 -5.21
CA MET A 185 2.36 -0.79 -5.11
C MET A 185 2.53 -1.56 -3.80
N VAL A 186 2.20 -0.95 -2.65
CA VAL A 186 2.29 -1.58 -1.32
C VAL A 186 1.42 -2.83 -1.25
N VAL A 187 0.19 -2.76 -1.75
CA VAL A 187 -0.69 -3.93 -1.86
C VAL A 187 -0.07 -5.02 -2.72
N ALA A 188 0.42 -4.67 -3.90
CA ALA A 188 1.04 -5.63 -4.82
C ALA A 188 2.18 -6.41 -4.14
N LEU A 189 3.05 -5.71 -3.37
CA LEU A 189 4.14 -6.34 -2.63
C LEU A 189 3.63 -7.36 -1.60
N GLY A 190 2.57 -7.05 -0.86
CA GLY A 190 1.94 -7.98 0.09
C GLY A 190 1.41 -9.26 -0.57
N TYR A 191 0.80 -9.13 -1.75
CA TYR A 191 0.32 -10.29 -2.51
C TYR A 191 1.44 -11.06 -3.19
N MET A 192 2.48 -10.39 -3.70
CA MET A 192 3.69 -11.05 -4.23
C MET A 192 4.40 -11.88 -3.16
N CYS A 193 4.45 -11.39 -1.93
CA CYS A 193 4.95 -12.10 -0.75
C CYS A 193 4.07 -13.30 -0.35
N LYS A 194 2.91 -13.49 -0.97
CA LYS A 194 1.87 -14.50 -0.62
C LYS A 194 1.37 -14.40 0.83
N CYS A 195 1.52 -13.24 1.44
CA CYS A 195 1.08 -12.96 2.80
C CYS A 195 0.48 -11.54 2.90
N PRO A 196 -0.70 -11.27 2.29
CA PRO A 196 -1.28 -9.92 2.32
C PRO A 196 -1.56 -9.40 3.74
N ILE A 197 -1.74 -10.28 4.71
CA ILE A 197 -1.98 -9.92 6.12
C ILE A 197 -0.75 -9.24 6.74
N ILE A 198 0.45 -9.50 6.20
CA ILE A 198 1.70 -8.87 6.67
C ILE A 198 1.69 -7.34 6.47
N LEU A 199 0.81 -6.83 5.62
CA LEU A 199 0.61 -5.39 5.44
C LEU A 199 0.14 -4.69 6.73
N LEU A 200 -0.48 -5.42 7.68
CA LEU A 200 -0.88 -4.84 8.96
C LEU A 200 0.32 -4.39 9.80
N PRO A 201 1.31 -5.26 10.13
CA PRO A 201 2.50 -4.80 10.85
C PRO A 201 3.44 -3.96 9.97
N ILE A 202 3.70 -4.32 8.71
CA ILE A 202 4.62 -3.58 7.83
C ILE A 202 4.10 -2.17 7.51
N GLY A 203 2.79 -1.98 7.45
CA GLY A 203 2.14 -0.70 7.22
C GLY A 203 1.43 -0.15 8.46
N ILE A 204 1.97 -0.39 9.66
CA ILE A 204 1.29 -0.03 10.91
C ILE A 204 0.92 1.45 10.98
N VAL A 205 1.73 2.34 10.41
CA VAL A 205 1.41 3.76 10.34
C VAL A 205 0.19 4.00 9.46
N TYR A 206 0.09 3.38 8.29
CA TYR A 206 -1.09 3.48 7.44
C TYR A 206 -2.36 3.02 8.16
N VAL A 207 -2.24 1.92 8.92
CA VAL A 207 -3.34 1.40 9.74
C VAL A 207 -3.73 2.42 10.81
N CYS A 208 -2.76 3.01 11.53
CA CYS A 208 -3.03 4.01 12.56
C CYS A 208 -3.69 5.27 12.01
N GLU A 209 -3.25 5.76 10.83
CA GLU A 209 -3.87 6.90 10.15
C GLU A 209 -5.35 6.63 9.88
N THR A 210 -5.66 5.53 9.23
CA THR A 210 -7.03 5.15 8.88
C THR A 210 -7.88 4.86 10.12
N MET A 211 -7.33 4.14 11.11
CA MET A 211 -8.07 3.83 12.34
C MET A 211 -8.37 5.08 13.14
N SER A 212 -7.49 6.08 13.14
CA SER A 212 -7.74 7.36 13.80
C SER A 212 -8.94 8.11 13.18
N ASP A 213 -9.08 8.06 11.85
CA ASP A 213 -10.24 8.63 11.16
C ASP A 213 -11.53 7.87 11.49
N ILE A 214 -11.50 6.55 11.41
CA ILE A 214 -12.67 5.70 11.71
C ILE A 214 -13.15 5.96 13.15
N ILE A 215 -12.21 5.95 14.11
CA ILE A 215 -12.52 6.21 15.52
C ILE A 215 -13.07 7.63 15.71
N GLN A 216 -12.43 8.63 15.11
CA GLN A 216 -12.86 10.03 15.20
C GLN A 216 -14.27 10.22 14.67
N ILE A 217 -14.55 9.72 13.45
CA ILE A 217 -15.84 9.86 12.81
C ILE A 217 -16.93 9.09 13.60
N GLY A 218 -16.61 7.87 14.03
CA GLY A 218 -17.53 7.05 14.82
C GLY A 218 -17.89 7.72 16.15
N TYR A 219 -16.88 8.16 16.91
CA TYR A 219 -17.07 8.81 18.19
C TYR A 219 -17.81 10.15 18.05
N PHE A 220 -17.45 10.95 17.05
CA PHE A 220 -18.11 12.23 16.78
C PHE A 220 -19.62 12.07 16.51
N LYS A 221 -19.99 11.04 15.72
CA LYS A 221 -21.40 10.75 15.45
C LYS A 221 -22.14 10.26 16.68
N ILE A 222 -21.56 9.36 17.47
CA ILE A 222 -22.20 8.78 18.68
C ILE A 222 -22.35 9.84 19.77
N THR A 223 -21.38 10.74 19.92
CA THR A 223 -21.37 11.74 20.99
C THR A 223 -21.91 13.11 20.60
N HIS A 224 -22.48 13.21 19.38
CA HIS A 224 -23.04 14.46 18.84
C HIS A 224 -22.05 15.64 18.87
N GLY A 225 -20.80 15.41 18.45
CA GLY A 225 -19.82 16.48 18.23
C GLY A 225 -18.56 16.45 19.09
N LYS A 226 -18.42 15.51 20.02
CA LYS A 226 -17.16 15.38 20.79
C LYS A 226 -16.08 14.70 19.94
N ARG A 227 -14.82 15.07 20.18
CA ARG A 227 -13.66 14.56 19.44
C ARG A 227 -12.77 13.73 20.38
N VAL A 228 -12.25 12.61 19.88
CA VAL A 228 -11.20 11.81 20.56
C VAL A 228 -9.84 12.45 20.32
N PHE A 229 -9.53 12.72 19.05
CA PHE A 229 -8.30 13.40 18.63
C PHE A 229 -8.61 14.86 18.36
N LYS A 230 -7.60 15.75 18.54
CA LYS A 230 -7.74 17.18 18.17
C LYS A 230 -8.13 17.33 16.70
N MET A 231 -7.51 16.51 15.84
CA MET A 231 -7.80 16.38 14.42
C MET A 231 -7.47 14.95 13.98
N ALA A 232 -8.10 14.42 12.93
CA ALA A 232 -7.78 13.18 12.27
C ALA A 232 -7.55 13.47 10.78
N PRO A 233 -6.69 12.73 10.10
CA PRO A 233 -5.87 11.60 10.55
C PRO A 233 -4.86 11.96 11.67
N ILE A 234 -4.21 10.92 12.27
CA ILE A 234 -3.46 11.11 13.53
C ILE A 234 -2.23 12.01 13.39
N HIS A 235 -1.61 12.13 12.21
CA HIS A 235 -0.51 13.07 11.98
C HIS A 235 -0.95 14.52 12.28
N HIS A 236 -2.16 14.93 11.88
CA HIS A 236 -2.71 16.24 12.20
C HIS A 236 -2.97 16.43 13.70
N HIS A 237 -3.29 15.36 14.45
CA HIS A 237 -3.36 15.45 15.90
C HIS A 237 -2.03 15.89 16.49
N PHE A 238 -0.92 15.33 16.03
CA PHE A 238 0.43 15.71 16.52
C PHE A 238 0.83 17.12 16.09
N GLU A 239 0.47 17.57 14.89
CA GLU A 239 0.63 18.97 14.47
C GLU A 239 -0.10 19.91 15.42
N MET A 240 -1.37 19.61 15.74
CA MET A 240 -2.18 20.37 16.71
C MET A 240 -1.65 20.27 18.15
N CYS A 241 -0.76 19.32 18.44
CA CYS A 241 0.01 19.22 19.68
C CYS A 241 1.35 20.01 19.63
N GLY A 242 1.64 20.69 18.52
CA GLY A 242 2.84 21.53 18.35
C GLY A 242 4.06 20.78 17.83
N TRP A 243 3.91 19.56 17.29
CA TRP A 243 5.02 18.88 16.64
C TRP A 243 5.26 19.47 15.24
N LYS A 244 6.53 19.63 14.90
CA LYS A 244 6.93 20.02 13.54
C LYS A 244 6.79 18.83 12.60
N GLU A 245 6.41 19.05 11.34
CA GLU A 245 6.25 18.00 10.33
C GLU A 245 7.46 17.07 10.23
N LYS A 246 8.69 17.62 10.17
CA LYS A 246 9.92 16.80 10.17
C LYS A 246 9.99 15.81 11.35
N LYS A 247 9.54 16.24 12.53
CA LYS A 247 9.51 15.35 13.71
C LYS A 247 8.49 14.26 13.53
N ILE A 248 7.31 14.59 13.00
CA ILE A 248 6.25 13.60 12.72
C ILE A 248 6.76 12.59 11.71
N CYS A 249 7.33 13.01 10.58
CA CYS A 249 7.90 12.13 9.56
C CYS A 249 8.93 11.15 10.14
N VAL A 250 9.89 11.64 10.93
CA VAL A 250 10.94 10.80 11.51
C VAL A 250 10.35 9.80 12.51
N VAL A 251 9.49 10.27 13.44
CA VAL A 251 8.91 9.38 14.47
C VAL A 251 8.01 8.34 13.84
N PHE A 252 7.16 8.72 12.88
CA PHE A 252 6.25 7.78 12.21
C PHE A 252 7.03 6.77 11.37
N SER A 253 8.10 7.19 10.68
CA SER A 253 8.98 6.26 9.96
C SER A 253 9.68 5.28 10.89
N LEU A 254 10.11 5.72 12.08
CA LEU A 254 10.71 4.83 13.09
C LEU A 254 9.69 3.84 13.64
N VAL A 255 8.46 4.29 13.94
CA VAL A 255 7.37 3.41 14.38
C VAL A 255 7.04 2.40 13.29
N ASN A 256 6.97 2.84 12.03
CA ASN A 256 6.73 1.93 10.90
C ASN A 256 7.89 0.95 10.70
N ALA A 257 9.14 1.38 10.87
CA ALA A 257 10.30 0.49 10.80
C ALA A 257 10.26 -0.62 11.86
N ILE A 258 9.79 -0.31 13.08
CA ILE A 258 9.55 -1.35 14.11
C ILE A 258 8.47 -2.33 13.64
N GLY A 259 7.37 -1.84 13.10
CA GLY A 259 6.33 -2.68 12.50
C GLY A 259 6.85 -3.54 11.34
N CYS A 260 7.74 -2.98 10.52
CA CYS A 260 8.43 -3.71 9.45
C CYS A 260 9.30 -4.87 10.00
N VAL A 261 10.06 -4.62 11.07
CA VAL A 261 10.85 -5.69 11.72
C VAL A 261 9.94 -6.80 12.23
N ILE A 262 8.85 -6.45 12.89
CA ILE A 262 7.86 -7.43 13.36
C ILE A 262 7.30 -8.22 12.18
N GLY A 263 6.92 -7.55 11.09
CA GLY A 263 6.38 -8.20 9.90
C GLY A 263 7.38 -9.13 9.21
N VAL A 264 8.66 -8.79 9.18
CA VAL A 264 9.70 -9.66 8.61
C VAL A 264 9.97 -10.90 9.48
N LEU A 265 9.77 -10.81 10.79
CA LEU A 265 9.96 -11.93 11.72
C LEU A 265 8.75 -12.90 11.80
N LEU A 266 7.58 -12.51 11.31
CA LEU A 266 6.36 -13.33 11.24
C LEU A 266 6.35 -14.26 10.02
#